data_cd89beb2ba7727473f4f8cefcfabaa8a
#
_entry.id   cd89beb2ba7727473f4f8cefcfabaa8a
#
_cell.length_a   1.000
_cell.length_b   1.000
_cell.length_c   1.000
_cell.angle_alpha   90.00
_cell.angle_beta   90.00
_cell.angle_gamma   90.00
#
_symmetry.space_group_name_H-M   'P 1'
#
loop_
_entity.id
_entity.type
_entity.pdbx_description
1 polymer ?
#
loop_
_entity_poly.entity_id
_entity_poly.type
_entity_poly.pdbx_seq_one_letter_code
_entity_poly.pdbx_strand_id
1 'polypeptide(L)'
;NYSLTELKRMPMAKLLEMAEQLNLHEGVARMRRQDVTFALLKVLTRHINGVAAEGVLEILPDGYGFLRSSDASYLAGPDDVYISPSQIRRFNLRTGDHISGRIRNPKDGERYVALNILDTINGEPIEQSKNKVLFENLTPLFPRKRFVLERGNGSTEDITGRIMDLMAPQGKGQRALIVSPPK
;
A
#
# COMPACT_ATOMS: atom_id res chain seq x y z
N ASN A 1 -10.04 10.54 -14.29
CA ASN A 1 -9.17 9.40 -13.99
C ASN A 1 -9.85 8.56 -12.90
N TYR A 2 -10.14 7.32 -13.19
CA TYR A 2 -10.71 6.40 -12.20
C TYR A 2 -9.60 5.74 -11.41
N SER A 3 -9.78 5.63 -10.08
CA SER A 3 -8.88 4.90 -9.19
C SER A 3 -9.51 3.57 -8.80
N LEU A 4 -8.72 2.50 -8.83
CA LEU A 4 -9.16 1.19 -8.35
C LEU A 4 -9.58 1.24 -6.87
N THR A 5 -8.87 2.02 -6.06
CA THR A 5 -9.17 2.21 -4.63
C THR A 5 -10.54 2.87 -4.44
N GLU A 6 -10.88 3.88 -5.24
CA GLU A 6 -12.20 4.52 -5.20
C GLU A 6 -13.32 3.54 -5.60
N LEU A 7 -13.11 2.75 -6.66
CA LEU A 7 -14.08 1.73 -7.07
C LEU A 7 -14.32 0.69 -5.97
N LYS A 8 -13.27 0.30 -5.26
CA LYS A 8 -13.37 -0.64 -4.13
C LYS A 8 -14.13 -0.07 -2.94
N ARG A 9 -14.07 1.23 -2.70
CA ARG A 9 -14.77 1.92 -1.60
C ARG A 9 -16.23 2.27 -1.93
N MET A 10 -16.60 2.32 -3.20
CA MET A 10 -17.96 2.70 -3.61
C MET A 10 -19.02 1.73 -3.09
N PRO A 11 -20.20 2.21 -2.63
CA PRO A 11 -21.35 1.36 -2.31
C PRO A 11 -21.82 0.58 -3.53
N MET A 12 -22.40 -0.61 -3.31
CA MET A 12 -22.89 -1.47 -4.40
C MET A 12 -23.89 -0.77 -5.33
N ALA A 13 -24.79 0.04 -4.76
CA ALA A 13 -25.77 0.82 -5.52
C ALA A 13 -25.10 1.75 -6.55
N LYS A 14 -24.01 2.41 -6.16
CA LYS A 14 -23.28 3.33 -7.04
C LYS A 14 -22.46 2.59 -8.12
N LEU A 15 -21.97 1.39 -7.79
CA LEU A 15 -21.31 0.52 -8.80
C LEU A 15 -22.30 0.02 -9.85
N LEU A 16 -23.54 -0.30 -9.45
CA LEU A 16 -24.59 -0.69 -10.38
C LEU A 16 -25.03 0.46 -11.26
N GLU A 17 -25.21 1.66 -10.71
CA GLU A 17 -25.51 2.87 -11.48
C GLU A 17 -24.43 3.16 -12.52
N MET A 18 -23.15 3.04 -12.14
CA MET A 18 -22.03 3.20 -13.06
C MET A 18 -22.03 2.11 -14.16
N ALA A 19 -22.40 0.88 -13.81
CA ALA A 19 -22.51 -0.22 -14.78
C ALA A 19 -23.62 0.05 -15.79
N GLU A 20 -24.76 0.59 -15.36
CA GLU A 20 -25.84 1.01 -16.24
C GLU A 20 -25.42 2.12 -17.19
N GLN A 21 -24.71 3.15 -16.70
CA GLN A 21 -24.20 4.24 -17.53
C GLN A 21 -23.20 3.75 -18.60
N LEU A 22 -22.48 2.67 -18.31
CA LEU A 22 -21.53 2.04 -19.24
C LEU A 22 -22.17 0.93 -20.12
N ASN A 23 -23.51 0.82 -20.13
CA ASN A 23 -24.28 -0.17 -20.89
C ASN A 23 -23.96 -1.64 -20.54
N LEU A 24 -23.55 -1.90 -19.30
CA LEU A 24 -23.33 -3.24 -18.76
C LEU A 24 -24.66 -3.76 -18.16
N HIS A 25 -25.68 -4.03 -19.00
CA HIS A 25 -27.03 -4.33 -18.52
C HIS A 25 -27.29 -5.80 -18.19
N GLU A 26 -26.55 -6.75 -18.77
CA GLU A 26 -26.88 -8.17 -18.64
C GLU A 26 -26.35 -8.77 -17.32
N GLY A 27 -27.26 -9.05 -16.39
CA GLY A 27 -26.99 -9.89 -15.20
C GLY A 27 -26.22 -9.21 -14.05
N VAL A 28 -25.80 -7.95 -14.19
CA VAL A 28 -24.96 -7.24 -13.22
C VAL A 28 -25.60 -7.15 -11.83
N ALA A 29 -26.92 -6.99 -11.75
CA ALA A 29 -27.64 -6.91 -10.47
C ALA A 29 -27.59 -8.19 -9.61
N ARG A 30 -27.27 -9.34 -10.24
CA ARG A 30 -27.15 -10.65 -9.55
C ARG A 30 -25.72 -11.08 -9.32
N MET A 31 -24.74 -10.31 -9.80
CA MET A 31 -23.33 -10.59 -9.66
C MET A 31 -22.82 -10.23 -8.25
N ARG A 32 -21.75 -10.92 -7.82
CA ARG A 32 -21.03 -10.52 -6.61
C ARG A 32 -20.34 -9.19 -6.87
N ARG A 33 -20.12 -8.41 -5.81
CA ARG A 33 -19.42 -7.12 -5.88
C ARG A 33 -18.11 -7.18 -6.68
N GLN A 34 -17.33 -8.23 -6.47
CA GLN A 34 -16.06 -8.46 -7.16
C GLN A 34 -16.24 -8.60 -8.67
N ASP A 35 -17.27 -9.35 -9.11
CA ASP A 35 -17.55 -9.59 -10.52
C ASP A 35 -18.02 -8.30 -11.20
N VAL A 36 -18.83 -7.47 -10.51
CA VAL A 36 -19.25 -6.15 -10.98
C VAL A 36 -18.04 -5.23 -11.13
N THR A 37 -17.17 -5.19 -10.12
CA THR A 37 -15.94 -4.38 -10.19
C THR A 37 -15.06 -4.82 -11.35
N PHE A 38 -14.91 -6.13 -11.55
CA PHE A 38 -14.11 -6.68 -12.64
C PHE A 38 -14.69 -6.36 -14.03
N ALA A 39 -16.03 -6.42 -14.18
CA ALA A 39 -16.72 -6.03 -15.40
C ALA A 39 -16.56 -4.53 -15.70
N LEU A 40 -16.69 -3.67 -14.68
CA LEU A 40 -16.42 -2.25 -14.80
C LEU A 40 -14.97 -1.96 -15.24
N LEU A 41 -14.00 -2.65 -14.65
CA LEU A 41 -12.59 -2.51 -15.01
C LEU A 41 -12.32 -2.87 -16.48
N LYS A 42 -12.97 -3.91 -17.01
CA LYS A 42 -12.86 -4.27 -18.44
C LYS A 42 -13.25 -3.14 -19.38
N VAL A 43 -14.24 -2.34 -19.00
CA VAL A 43 -14.69 -1.20 -19.81
C VAL A 43 -13.82 0.03 -19.57
N LEU A 44 -13.57 0.37 -18.32
CA LEU A 44 -12.81 1.56 -17.92
C LEU A 44 -11.35 1.53 -18.38
N THR A 45 -10.72 0.35 -18.40
CA THR A 45 -9.33 0.20 -18.86
C THR A 45 -9.15 0.33 -20.37
N ARG A 46 -10.25 0.30 -21.13
CA ARG A 46 -10.22 0.61 -22.58
C ARG A 46 -10.06 2.09 -22.88
N HIS A 47 -10.35 2.97 -21.92
CA HIS A 47 -10.12 4.41 -22.07
C HIS A 47 -8.63 4.73 -22.04
N ILE A 48 -8.23 5.77 -22.77
CA ILE A 48 -6.84 6.20 -22.98
C ILE A 48 -6.05 6.41 -21.67
N ASN A 49 -6.73 6.83 -20.61
CA ASN A 49 -6.09 7.12 -19.33
C ASN A 49 -6.00 5.90 -18.37
N GLY A 50 -6.62 4.76 -18.73
CA GLY A 50 -6.63 3.57 -17.90
C GLY A 50 -7.26 3.78 -16.51
N VAL A 51 -7.08 2.80 -15.64
CA VAL A 51 -7.46 2.89 -14.22
C VAL A 51 -6.20 2.88 -13.38
N ALA A 52 -6.05 3.88 -12.52
CA ALA A 52 -4.93 3.97 -11.60
C ALA A 52 -5.08 2.96 -10.45
N ALA A 53 -3.98 2.38 -10.03
CA ALA A 53 -3.89 1.51 -8.87
C ALA A 53 -2.65 1.82 -8.06
N GLU A 54 -2.78 1.69 -6.74
CA GLU A 54 -1.68 1.90 -5.79
C GLU A 54 -1.74 0.87 -4.66
N GLY A 55 -0.61 0.61 -4.04
CA GLY A 55 -0.53 -0.29 -2.91
C GLY A 55 0.90 -0.61 -2.52
N VAL A 56 1.05 -1.40 -1.47
CA VAL A 56 2.35 -1.87 -0.98
C VAL A 56 2.63 -3.25 -1.57
N LEU A 57 3.80 -3.41 -2.18
CA LEU A 57 4.21 -4.65 -2.82
C LEU A 57 4.56 -5.72 -1.79
N GLU A 58 3.98 -6.89 -1.95
CA GLU A 58 4.42 -8.14 -1.35
C GLU A 58 4.87 -9.10 -2.45
N ILE A 59 6.14 -9.51 -2.41
CA ILE A 59 6.70 -10.49 -3.35
C ILE A 59 6.59 -11.88 -2.72
N LEU A 60 5.97 -12.80 -3.45
CA LEU A 60 5.84 -14.19 -3.02
C LEU A 60 7.08 -15.02 -3.39
N PRO A 61 7.29 -16.19 -2.75
CA PRO A 61 8.45 -17.05 -3.01
C PRO A 61 8.63 -17.42 -4.48
N ASP A 62 7.54 -17.52 -5.23
CA ASP A 62 7.53 -17.83 -6.67
C ASP A 62 8.02 -16.66 -7.55
N GLY A 63 8.33 -15.51 -6.96
CA GLY A 63 8.94 -14.37 -7.64
C GLY A 63 7.96 -13.39 -8.29
N TYR A 64 6.67 -13.61 -8.23
CA TYR A 64 5.65 -12.62 -8.57
C TYR A 64 5.16 -11.90 -7.31
N GLY A 65 4.41 -10.82 -7.46
CA GLY A 65 3.94 -10.04 -6.32
C GLY A 65 2.52 -9.52 -6.48
N PHE A 66 2.01 -9.00 -5.36
CA PHE A 66 0.73 -8.32 -5.28
C PHE A 66 0.84 -6.97 -4.60
N LEU A 67 0.07 -6.00 -5.05
CA LEU A 67 -0.13 -4.74 -4.34
C LEU A 67 -1.21 -4.94 -3.29
N ARG A 68 -0.82 -4.84 -2.03
CA ARG A 68 -1.71 -4.92 -0.87
C ARG A 68 -2.24 -3.54 -0.51
N SER A 69 -3.50 -3.47 -0.13
CA SER A 69 -4.15 -2.23 0.26
C SER A 69 -4.12 -2.02 1.78
N SER A 70 -3.90 -0.77 2.20
CA SER A 70 -4.05 -0.36 3.60
C SER A 70 -5.49 -0.56 4.11
N ASP A 71 -6.49 -0.44 3.24
CA ASP A 71 -7.90 -0.64 3.59
C ASP A 71 -8.20 -2.08 4.04
N ALA A 72 -7.40 -3.04 3.55
CA ALA A 72 -7.47 -4.45 3.95
C ALA A 72 -6.40 -4.81 5.01
N SER A 73 -5.82 -3.84 5.70
CA SER A 73 -4.71 -4.04 6.65
C SER A 73 -3.54 -4.83 6.03
N TYR A 74 -3.31 -4.63 4.74
CA TYR A 74 -2.29 -5.32 3.93
C TYR A 74 -2.46 -6.85 3.84
N LEU A 75 -3.62 -7.37 4.21
CA LEU A 75 -3.93 -8.78 4.10
C LEU A 75 -4.23 -9.17 2.64
N ALA A 76 -3.95 -10.43 2.30
CA ALA A 76 -4.24 -10.97 0.98
C ALA A 76 -5.74 -10.93 0.67
N GLY A 77 -6.08 -10.41 -0.50
CA GLY A 77 -7.46 -10.29 -0.96
C GLY A 77 -7.62 -10.66 -2.44
N PRO A 78 -8.85 -10.98 -2.84
CA PRO A 78 -9.15 -11.31 -4.24
C PRO A 78 -8.99 -10.12 -5.21
N ASP A 79 -8.98 -8.92 -4.66
CA ASP A 79 -8.92 -7.65 -5.40
C ASP A 79 -7.49 -7.08 -5.49
N ASP A 80 -6.48 -7.85 -5.09
CA ASP A 80 -5.10 -7.40 -5.15
C ASP A 80 -4.61 -7.31 -6.59
N VAL A 81 -3.73 -6.34 -6.84
CA VAL A 81 -3.17 -6.10 -8.18
C VAL A 81 -1.90 -6.92 -8.35
N TYR A 82 -1.91 -7.78 -9.36
CA TYR A 82 -0.79 -8.65 -9.69
C TYR A 82 0.36 -7.88 -10.36
N ILE A 83 1.58 -8.17 -9.94
CA ILE A 83 2.82 -7.69 -10.56
C ILE A 83 3.66 -8.89 -11.02
N SER A 84 4.08 -8.84 -12.28
CA SER A 84 4.84 -9.93 -12.89
C SER A 84 6.30 -9.97 -12.40
N PRO A 85 6.95 -11.16 -12.40
CA PRO A 85 8.36 -11.30 -12.07
C PRO A 85 9.28 -10.45 -12.95
N SER A 86 8.90 -10.25 -14.21
CA SER A 86 9.66 -9.42 -15.16
C SER A 86 9.67 -7.94 -14.75
N GLN A 87 8.53 -7.40 -14.28
CA GLN A 87 8.45 -6.03 -13.76
C GLN A 87 9.25 -5.88 -12.47
N ILE A 88 9.15 -6.86 -11.56
CA ILE A 88 9.90 -6.87 -10.30
C ILE A 88 11.41 -6.79 -10.57
N ARG A 89 11.92 -7.62 -11.48
CA ARG A 89 13.34 -7.60 -11.85
C ARG A 89 13.75 -6.32 -12.60
N ARG A 90 12.92 -5.88 -13.55
CA ARG A 90 13.23 -4.70 -14.38
C ARG A 90 13.40 -3.43 -13.55
N PHE A 91 12.55 -3.24 -12.56
CA PHE A 91 12.51 -2.04 -11.72
C PHE A 91 13.15 -2.23 -10.35
N ASN A 92 13.80 -3.38 -10.11
CA ASN A 92 14.42 -3.74 -8.84
C ASN A 92 13.48 -3.52 -7.65
N LEU A 93 12.23 -4.01 -7.78
CA LEU A 93 11.22 -3.87 -6.75
C LEU A 93 11.49 -4.79 -5.57
N ARG A 94 11.09 -4.35 -4.37
CA ARG A 94 11.23 -5.10 -3.13
C ARG A 94 9.91 -5.13 -2.36
N THR A 95 9.74 -6.15 -1.55
CA THR A 95 8.62 -6.21 -0.61
C THR A 95 8.66 -4.98 0.31
N GLY A 96 7.52 -4.31 0.46
CA GLY A 96 7.39 -3.07 1.21
C GLY A 96 7.46 -1.81 0.36
N ASP A 97 7.85 -1.88 -0.93
CA ASP A 97 7.79 -0.73 -1.83
C ASP A 97 6.34 -0.29 -2.04
N HIS A 98 6.07 1.00 -1.91
CA HIS A 98 4.80 1.60 -2.28
C HIS A 98 4.82 1.89 -3.78
N ILE A 99 3.92 1.29 -4.53
CA ILE A 99 3.86 1.36 -5.98
C ILE A 99 2.57 2.02 -6.41
N SER A 100 2.67 2.95 -7.34
CA SER A 100 1.54 3.52 -8.05
C SER A 100 1.72 3.32 -9.55
N GLY A 101 0.61 3.04 -10.25
CA GLY A 101 0.66 2.79 -11.67
C GLY A 101 -0.73 2.59 -12.26
N ARG A 102 -0.78 2.03 -13.47
CA ARG A 102 -2.01 1.79 -14.21
C ARG A 102 -2.18 0.32 -14.52
N ILE A 103 -3.39 -0.17 -14.32
CA ILE A 103 -3.76 -1.56 -14.61
C ILE A 103 -4.05 -1.74 -16.10
N ARG A 104 -3.78 -2.93 -16.62
CA ARG A 104 -4.19 -3.33 -17.96
C ARG A 104 -5.60 -3.87 -17.98
N ASN A 105 -6.18 -3.92 -19.17
CA ASN A 105 -7.45 -4.61 -19.38
C ASN A 105 -7.33 -6.09 -18.95
N PRO A 106 -8.17 -6.55 -18.00
CA PRO A 106 -8.19 -7.95 -17.61
C PRO A 106 -8.54 -8.84 -18.80
N LYS A 107 -7.82 -9.93 -18.98
CA LYS A 107 -8.13 -10.95 -19.97
C LYS A 107 -9.21 -11.90 -19.45
N ASP A 108 -9.90 -12.55 -20.37
CA ASP A 108 -10.86 -13.58 -19.99
C ASP A 108 -10.16 -14.76 -19.29
N GLY A 109 -10.71 -15.17 -18.15
CA GLY A 109 -10.13 -16.24 -17.32
C GLY A 109 -9.06 -15.77 -16.31
N GLU A 110 -8.63 -14.52 -16.35
CA GLU A 110 -7.73 -13.99 -15.31
C GLU A 110 -8.48 -13.76 -14.00
N ARG A 111 -7.88 -14.24 -12.92
CA ARG A 111 -8.43 -14.11 -11.57
C ARG A 111 -8.10 -12.77 -10.92
N TYR A 112 -6.96 -12.19 -11.28
CA TYR A 112 -6.44 -10.95 -10.71
C TYR A 112 -6.25 -9.90 -11.79
N VAL A 113 -6.41 -8.65 -11.37
CA VAL A 113 -6.07 -7.49 -12.20
C VAL A 113 -4.56 -7.32 -12.21
N ALA A 114 -3.96 -7.08 -13.37
CA ALA A 114 -2.50 -6.94 -13.48
C ALA A 114 -2.09 -5.49 -13.73
N LEU A 115 -0.98 -5.09 -13.09
CA LEU A 115 -0.33 -3.81 -13.37
C LEU A 115 0.29 -3.83 -14.77
N ASN A 116 0.01 -2.77 -15.56
CA ASN A 116 0.57 -2.60 -16.90
C ASN A 116 1.75 -1.63 -16.88
N ILE A 117 1.49 -0.42 -16.42
CA ILE A 117 2.46 0.67 -16.37
C ILE A 117 2.71 1.03 -14.92
N LEU A 118 3.96 1.17 -14.58
CA LEU A 118 4.42 1.61 -13.29
C LEU A 118 4.71 3.11 -13.42
N ASP A 119 4.11 3.94 -12.60
CA ASP A 119 4.28 5.39 -12.64
C ASP A 119 5.29 5.86 -11.58
N THR A 120 5.11 5.43 -10.31
CA THR A 120 6.01 5.81 -9.21
C THR A 120 6.35 4.65 -8.29
N ILE A 121 7.51 4.73 -7.65
CA ILE A 121 7.98 3.82 -6.60
C ILE A 121 8.35 4.67 -5.38
N ASN A 122 7.70 4.42 -4.24
CA ASN A 122 7.89 5.18 -2.99
C ASN A 122 7.70 6.70 -3.15
N GLY A 123 6.78 7.11 -4.06
CA GLY A 123 6.50 8.51 -4.36
C GLY A 123 7.46 9.16 -5.35
N GLU A 124 8.51 8.47 -5.79
CA GLU A 124 9.48 8.97 -6.76
C GLU A 124 9.23 8.38 -8.17
N PRO A 125 9.50 9.14 -9.24
CA PRO A 125 9.48 8.61 -10.60
C PRO A 125 10.46 7.44 -10.77
N ILE A 126 10.15 6.52 -11.67
CA ILE A 126 10.92 5.29 -11.91
C ILE A 126 12.42 5.55 -12.15
N GLU A 127 12.75 6.65 -12.84
CA GLU A 127 14.13 7.00 -13.19
C GLU A 127 14.97 7.29 -11.94
N GLN A 128 14.39 7.93 -10.94
CA GLN A 128 15.06 8.27 -9.68
C GLN A 128 15.15 7.07 -8.73
N SER A 129 14.20 6.17 -8.80
CA SER A 129 14.14 4.96 -7.96
C SER A 129 15.23 3.91 -8.28
N LYS A 130 15.94 4.04 -9.38
CA LYS A 130 17.02 3.09 -9.76
C LYS A 130 18.18 3.05 -8.77
N ASN A 131 18.41 4.14 -8.04
CA ASN A 131 19.56 4.30 -7.13
C ASN A 131 19.19 4.03 -5.66
N LYS A 132 18.10 3.31 -5.39
CA LYS A 132 17.71 3.02 -4.02
C LYS A 132 18.74 2.14 -3.31
N VAL A 133 19.10 2.55 -2.11
CA VAL A 133 19.99 1.79 -1.24
C VAL A 133 19.15 0.74 -0.50
N LEU A 134 19.57 -0.51 -0.55
CA LEU A 134 18.93 -1.59 0.19
C LEU A 134 19.15 -1.37 1.69
N PHE A 135 18.14 -1.72 2.50
CA PHE A 135 18.22 -1.59 3.96
C PHE A 135 19.42 -2.34 4.56
N GLU A 136 19.74 -3.52 4.02
CA GLU A 136 20.86 -4.35 4.46
C GLU A 136 22.22 -3.70 4.20
N ASN A 137 22.28 -2.76 3.27
CA ASN A 137 23.50 -2.01 2.92
C ASN A 137 23.67 -0.72 3.72
N LEU A 138 22.68 -0.39 4.59
CA LEU A 138 22.79 0.79 5.44
C LEU A 138 23.76 0.54 6.61
N THR A 139 24.63 1.51 6.87
CA THR A 139 25.49 1.47 8.04
C THR A 139 24.66 1.79 9.28
N PRO A 140 24.58 0.89 10.29
CA PRO A 140 23.87 1.17 11.53
C PRO A 140 24.59 2.28 12.31
N LEU A 141 23.82 3.24 12.79
CA LEU A 141 24.33 4.35 13.59
C LEU A 141 23.68 4.33 14.98
N PHE A 142 24.44 4.73 15.98
CA PHE A 142 23.88 5.02 17.30
C PHE A 142 22.92 6.22 17.21
N PRO A 143 21.83 6.25 18.02
CA PRO A 143 20.91 7.38 18.06
C PRO A 143 21.64 8.68 18.41
N ARG A 144 21.53 9.69 17.55
CA ARG A 144 22.19 10.99 17.76
C ARG A 144 21.25 12.06 18.32
N LYS A 145 19.93 11.86 18.15
CA LYS A 145 18.90 12.80 18.62
C LYS A 145 18.13 12.16 19.76
N ARG A 146 18.11 12.82 20.91
CA ARG A 146 17.39 12.39 22.11
C ARG A 146 15.91 12.75 22.00
N PHE A 147 15.04 11.90 22.52
CA PHE A 147 13.69 12.29 22.92
C PHE A 147 13.77 13.07 24.22
N VAL A 148 12.95 14.10 24.34
CA VAL A 148 12.72 14.83 25.59
C VAL A 148 11.35 14.42 26.06
N LEU A 149 11.28 13.61 27.12
CA LEU A 149 10.04 13.08 27.69
C LEU A 149 9.49 14.02 28.77
N GLU A 150 10.36 14.80 29.40
CA GLU A 150 9.98 15.85 30.35
C GLU A 150 9.21 16.96 29.62
N ARG A 151 8.03 17.31 30.12
CA ARG A 151 7.16 18.34 29.55
C ARG A 151 7.45 19.74 30.06
N GLY A 152 8.16 19.85 31.18
CA GLY A 152 8.54 21.10 31.81
C GLY A 152 7.39 21.85 32.51
N ASN A 153 6.26 21.16 32.76
CA ASN A 153 5.07 21.75 33.37
C ASN A 153 5.09 21.73 34.91
N GLY A 154 6.12 21.16 35.53
CA GLY A 154 6.25 21.08 36.99
C GLY A 154 5.24 20.16 37.69
N SER A 155 4.42 19.41 36.94
CA SER A 155 3.44 18.50 37.50
C SER A 155 4.09 17.21 38.05
N THR A 156 3.42 16.55 38.99
CA THR A 156 3.86 15.26 39.52
C THR A 156 3.88 14.16 38.48
N GLU A 157 3.05 14.27 37.44
CA GLU A 157 3.02 13.36 36.30
C GLU A 157 4.28 13.47 35.42
N ASP A 158 4.93 14.63 35.43
CA ASP A 158 6.14 14.91 34.65
C ASP A 158 7.41 14.30 35.30
N ILE A 159 7.35 13.94 36.54
CA ILE A 159 8.49 13.34 37.29
C ILE A 159 8.96 12.06 36.61
N THR A 160 8.05 11.21 36.13
CA THR A 160 8.40 9.97 35.44
C THR A 160 9.19 10.24 34.16
N GLY A 161 8.73 11.17 33.33
CA GLY A 161 9.44 11.59 32.12
C GLY A 161 10.83 12.14 32.41
N ARG A 162 10.92 12.99 33.44
CA ARG A 162 12.18 13.58 33.88
C ARG A 162 13.18 12.55 34.42
N ILE A 163 12.73 11.57 35.22
CA ILE A 163 13.55 10.48 35.70
C ILE A 163 14.07 9.62 34.53
N MET A 164 13.20 9.31 33.56
CA MET A 164 13.59 8.56 32.38
C MET A 164 14.62 9.32 31.52
N ASP A 165 14.44 10.62 31.33
CA ASP A 165 15.38 11.44 30.59
C ASP A 165 16.75 11.56 31.24
N LEU A 166 16.80 11.47 32.60
CA LEU A 166 18.00 11.58 33.36
C LEU A 166 18.73 10.24 33.47
N MET A 167 17.99 9.15 33.76
CA MET A 167 18.56 7.85 34.09
C MET A 167 18.70 6.91 32.90
N ALA A 168 17.79 7.04 31.91
CA ALA A 168 17.73 6.18 30.74
C ALA A 168 17.30 6.99 29.51
N PRO A 169 18.13 7.95 29.06
CA PRO A 169 17.78 8.79 27.92
C PRO A 169 17.55 7.96 26.67
N GLN A 170 16.43 8.23 25.97
CA GLN A 170 16.02 7.52 24.78
C GLN A 170 16.35 8.31 23.51
N GLY A 171 16.96 7.64 22.55
CA GLY A 171 17.27 8.24 21.26
C GLY A 171 16.24 7.88 20.17
N LYS A 172 16.08 8.75 19.19
CA LYS A 172 15.23 8.47 18.02
C LYS A 172 15.79 7.29 17.24
N GLY A 173 14.95 6.27 17.01
CA GLY A 173 15.34 5.01 16.35
C GLY A 173 15.86 3.93 17.32
N GLN A 174 16.00 4.24 18.61
CA GLN A 174 16.42 3.26 19.62
C GLN A 174 15.27 2.29 19.94
N ARG A 175 15.59 1.00 20.06
CA ARG A 175 14.68 0.00 20.63
C ARG A 175 14.73 0.09 22.16
N ALA A 176 13.57 0.19 22.78
CA ALA A 176 13.46 0.20 24.23
C ALA A 176 12.34 -0.72 24.70
N LEU A 177 12.48 -1.25 25.91
CA LEU A 177 11.46 -2.03 26.59
C LEU A 177 11.09 -1.32 27.90
N ILE A 178 9.82 -0.99 28.05
CA ILE A 178 9.28 -0.45 29.30
C ILE A 178 8.52 -1.57 30.00
N VAL A 179 8.99 -1.94 31.17
CA VAL A 179 8.37 -3.00 32.00
C VAL A 179 7.67 -2.36 33.18
N SER A 180 6.38 -2.68 33.34
CA SER A 180 5.57 -2.23 34.47
C SER A 180 4.91 -3.45 35.12
N PRO A 181 4.79 -3.47 36.48
CA PRO A 181 4.00 -4.51 37.12
C PRO A 181 2.54 -4.45 36.63
N PRO A 182 1.86 -5.60 36.48
CA PRO A 182 0.45 -5.62 36.12
C PRO A 182 -0.37 -4.92 37.19
N LYS A 183 -1.40 -4.18 36.77
CA LYS A 183 -2.39 -3.57 37.65
C LYS A 183 -3.39 -4.63 38.13
#